data_0543f86d52f5c3a33506178ea4dae114
#
_entry.id   0543f86d52f5c3a33506178ea4dae114
#
_cell.length_a   1.000
_cell.length_b   1.000
_cell.length_c   1.000
_cell.angle_alpha   90.00
_cell.angle_beta   90.00
_cell.angle_gamma   90.00
#
_symmetry.space_group_name_H-M   'P 1'
#
loop_
_entity.id
_entity.type
_entity.pdbx_description
1 polymer ?
#
loop_
_entity_poly.entity_id
_entity_poly.type
_entity_poly.pdbx_seq_one_letter_code
_entity_poly.pdbx_strand_id
1 'polypeptide(L)'
;MTKLKTGTTVNVNGRSYQWQGDPVAVVCVDGCEATYLDEAIAGGHMPWLSGVRKSGADLMAHCVVPSFTNPNNLSIVTGRPPAVHGISGNFYLN
;
A
#
# COMPACT_ATOMS: atom_id res chain seq x y z
N MET A 1 25.91 0.40 5.41
CA MET A 1 24.67 0.98 5.98
C MET A 1 24.41 0.32 7.32
N THR A 2 24.20 1.11 8.36
CA THR A 2 23.91 0.57 9.70
C THR A 2 22.44 0.16 9.78
N LYS A 3 22.20 -1.11 10.12
CA LYS A 3 20.85 -1.63 10.32
C LYS A 3 20.33 -1.18 11.69
N LEU A 4 19.12 -0.64 11.75
CA LEU A 4 18.46 -0.31 13.02
C LEU A 4 18.09 -1.59 13.77
N LYS A 5 18.25 -1.55 15.09
CA LYS A 5 17.82 -2.65 15.96
C LYS A 5 16.30 -2.62 16.16
N THR A 6 15.68 -3.79 16.25
CA THR A 6 14.27 -3.91 16.64
C THR A 6 14.00 -3.17 17.95
N GLY A 7 12.94 -2.42 18.01
CA GLY A 7 12.59 -1.58 19.17
C GLY A 7 13.23 -0.20 19.18
N THR A 8 14.10 0.14 18.21
CA THR A 8 14.61 1.50 18.06
C THR A 8 13.45 2.47 17.82
N THR A 9 13.39 3.54 18.59
CA THR A 9 12.35 4.57 18.44
C THR A 9 12.83 5.65 17.47
N VAL A 10 11.96 6.00 16.52
CA VAL A 10 12.16 7.11 15.59
C VAL A 10 11.05 8.12 15.81
N ASN A 11 11.42 9.38 16.00
CA ASN A 11 10.48 10.48 16.24
C ASN A 11 10.34 11.31 14.97
N VAL A 12 9.11 11.43 14.47
CA VAL A 12 8.78 12.20 13.27
C VAL A 12 7.48 12.97 13.50
N ASN A 13 7.52 14.27 13.26
CA ASN A 13 6.35 15.17 13.37
C ASN A 13 5.61 15.02 14.72
N GLY A 14 6.35 14.95 15.83
CA GLY A 14 5.79 14.83 17.16
C GLY A 14 5.21 13.46 17.50
N ARG A 15 5.44 12.45 16.67
CA ARG A 15 5.01 11.08 16.90
C ARG A 15 6.20 10.14 16.99
N SER A 16 6.08 9.15 17.86
CA SER A 16 7.10 8.11 18.06
C SER A 16 6.70 6.83 17.36
N TYR A 17 7.63 6.26 16.62
CA TYR A 17 7.46 4.99 15.91
C TYR A 17 8.55 4.03 16.35
N GLN A 18 8.20 2.77 16.52
CA GLN A 18 9.16 1.72 16.83
C GLN A 18 9.52 0.95 15.57
N TRP A 19 10.82 0.73 15.37
CA TRP A 19 11.31 -0.14 14.30
C TRP A 19 10.98 -1.60 14.61
N GLN A 20 10.28 -2.25 13.70
CA GLN A 20 9.80 -3.62 13.90
C GLN A 20 10.80 -4.70 13.45
N GLY A 21 11.92 -4.33 12.90
CA GLY A 21 12.98 -5.24 12.47
C GLY A 21 13.11 -5.35 10.96
N ASP A 22 12.26 -6.11 10.30
CA ASP A 22 12.36 -6.33 8.86
C ASP A 22 11.78 -5.14 8.06
N PRO A 23 12.47 -4.71 6.99
CA PRO A 23 11.96 -3.67 6.13
C PRO A 23 10.73 -4.15 5.35
N VAL A 24 9.75 -3.26 5.19
CA VAL A 24 8.56 -3.49 4.37
C VAL A 24 8.55 -2.47 3.24
N ALA A 25 8.44 -2.95 2.00
CA ALA A 25 8.26 -2.10 0.83
C ALA A 25 6.84 -2.26 0.30
N VAL A 26 6.16 -1.15 0.10
CA VAL A 26 4.81 -1.11 -0.47
C VAL A 26 4.87 -0.40 -1.81
N VAL A 27 4.45 -1.08 -2.87
CA VAL A 27 4.35 -0.49 -4.21
C VAL A 27 2.89 -0.38 -4.58
N CYS A 28 2.40 0.86 -4.69
CA CYS A 28 1.04 1.14 -5.12
C CYS A 28 1.04 1.47 -6.61
N VAL A 29 0.32 0.70 -7.40
CA VAL A 29 0.21 0.91 -8.85
C VAL A 29 -1.20 1.37 -9.16
N ASP A 30 -1.35 2.67 -9.41
CA ASP A 30 -2.63 3.27 -9.74
C ASP A 30 -3.14 2.77 -11.09
N GLY A 31 -4.46 2.55 -11.18
CA GLY A 31 -5.09 2.08 -12.41
C GLY A 31 -4.75 0.64 -12.80
N CYS A 32 -4.16 -0.13 -11.90
CA CYS A 32 -3.78 -1.52 -12.15
C CYS A 32 -4.93 -2.47 -11.81
N GLU A 33 -5.65 -2.89 -12.83
CA GLU A 33 -6.72 -3.87 -12.69
C GLU A 33 -6.16 -5.30 -12.68
N ALA A 34 -6.82 -6.20 -11.96
CA ALA A 34 -6.39 -7.60 -11.84
C ALA A 34 -6.21 -8.29 -13.20
N THR A 35 -7.08 -7.98 -14.16
CA THR A 35 -7.02 -8.52 -15.52
C THR A 35 -5.70 -8.19 -16.23
N TYR A 36 -5.16 -6.98 -16.03
CA TYR A 36 -3.87 -6.59 -16.61
C TYR A 36 -2.72 -7.45 -16.07
N LEU A 37 -2.75 -7.72 -14.78
CA LEU A 37 -1.76 -8.60 -14.14
C LEU A 37 -1.89 -10.03 -14.64
N ASP A 38 -3.10 -10.53 -14.75
CA ASP A 38 -3.37 -11.89 -15.21
C ASP A 38 -2.84 -12.11 -16.63
N GLU A 39 -3.11 -11.18 -17.53
CA GLU A 39 -2.63 -11.23 -18.92
C GLU A 39 -1.11 -11.13 -19.00
N ALA A 40 -0.51 -10.23 -18.23
CA ALA A 40 0.94 -10.06 -18.22
C ALA A 40 1.67 -11.29 -17.66
N ILE A 41 1.11 -11.92 -16.62
CA ILE A 41 1.65 -13.15 -16.06
C ILE A 41 1.51 -14.31 -17.04
N ALA A 42 0.34 -14.46 -17.67
CA ALA A 42 0.11 -15.49 -18.68
C ALA A 42 1.05 -15.34 -19.89
N GLY A 43 1.37 -14.11 -20.28
CA GLY A 43 2.33 -13.81 -21.34
C GLY A 43 3.80 -13.97 -20.95
N GLY A 44 4.11 -14.31 -19.70
CA GLY A 44 5.48 -14.47 -19.22
C GLY A 44 6.23 -13.17 -18.97
N HIS A 45 5.52 -12.04 -18.88
CA HIS A 45 6.13 -10.71 -18.71
C HIS A 45 6.38 -10.33 -17.26
N MET A 46 5.80 -11.06 -16.29
CA MET A 46 5.91 -10.77 -14.87
C MET A 46 6.27 -12.01 -14.04
N PRO A 47 7.45 -12.61 -14.28
CA PRO A 47 7.83 -13.86 -13.62
C PRO A 47 7.97 -13.74 -12.11
N TRP A 48 8.45 -12.61 -11.61
CA TRP A 48 8.55 -12.38 -10.16
C TRP A 48 7.17 -12.34 -9.51
N LEU A 49 6.23 -11.58 -10.09
CA LEU A 49 4.87 -11.48 -9.54
C LEU A 49 4.13 -12.83 -9.62
N SER A 50 4.35 -13.59 -10.69
CA SER A 50 3.85 -14.96 -10.80
C SER A 50 4.34 -15.84 -9.65
N GLY A 51 5.62 -15.73 -9.29
CA GLY A 51 6.21 -16.41 -8.15
C GLY A 51 5.59 -15.97 -6.82
N VAL A 52 5.39 -14.69 -6.61
CA VAL A 52 4.76 -14.14 -5.41
C VAL A 52 3.34 -14.66 -5.23
N ARG A 53 2.54 -14.73 -6.28
CA ARG A 53 1.18 -15.30 -6.22
C ARG A 53 1.18 -16.76 -5.79
N LYS A 54 2.23 -17.51 -6.12
CA LYS A 54 2.34 -18.94 -5.75
C LYS A 54 2.84 -19.16 -4.34
N SER A 55 3.79 -18.33 -3.87
CA SER A 55 4.48 -18.53 -2.60
C SER A 55 4.05 -17.54 -1.51
N GLY A 56 3.43 -16.44 -1.87
CA GLY A 56 2.93 -15.42 -0.96
C GLY A 56 1.41 -15.40 -0.87
N ALA A 57 0.84 -14.20 -0.84
CA ALA A 57 -0.60 -14.00 -0.80
C ALA A 57 -1.06 -13.12 -1.98
N ASP A 58 -2.22 -13.43 -2.52
CA ASP A 58 -2.90 -12.65 -3.56
C ASP A 58 -4.36 -12.48 -3.14
N LEU A 59 -4.70 -11.30 -2.66
CA LEU A 59 -5.99 -11.02 -2.04
C LEU A 59 -6.70 -9.90 -2.78
N MET A 60 -7.99 -10.09 -3.01
CA MET A 60 -8.85 -9.02 -3.51
C MET A 60 -9.38 -8.18 -2.35
N ALA A 61 -9.40 -6.87 -2.54
CA ALA A 61 -9.93 -5.93 -1.57
C ALA A 61 -10.82 -4.91 -2.25
N HIS A 62 -11.76 -4.37 -1.48
CA HIS A 62 -12.60 -3.27 -1.94
C HIS A 62 -11.93 -1.93 -1.66
N CYS A 63 -11.95 -1.03 -2.64
CA CYS A 63 -11.51 0.35 -2.44
C CYS A 63 -12.55 1.16 -1.66
N VAL A 64 -12.19 2.39 -1.28
CA VAL A 64 -13.14 3.34 -0.71
C VAL A 64 -14.25 3.69 -1.72
N VAL A 65 -15.41 4.07 -1.23
CA VAL A 65 -16.55 4.47 -2.07
C VAL A 65 -16.91 5.92 -1.77
N PRO A 66 -16.92 6.80 -2.80
CA PRO A 66 -16.56 6.58 -4.21
C PRO A 66 -15.04 6.32 -4.38
N SER A 67 -14.68 5.62 -5.45
CA SER A 67 -13.31 5.14 -5.70
C SER A 67 -12.41 6.23 -6.29
N PHE A 68 -11.99 7.17 -5.47
CA PHE A 68 -11.03 8.19 -5.84
C PHE A 68 -9.61 7.81 -5.36
N THR A 69 -8.61 8.23 -6.12
CA THR A 69 -7.20 7.90 -5.86
C THR A 69 -6.73 8.38 -4.50
N ASN A 70 -6.94 9.67 -4.16
CA ASN A 70 -6.40 10.23 -2.93
C ASN A 70 -7.01 9.63 -1.66
N PRO A 71 -8.34 9.51 -1.52
CA PRO A 71 -8.91 8.85 -0.35
C PRO A 71 -8.46 7.40 -0.20
N ASN A 72 -8.41 6.66 -1.31
CA ASN A 72 -8.02 5.26 -1.28
C ASN A 72 -6.55 5.07 -0.89
N ASN A 73 -5.64 5.84 -1.47
CA ASN A 73 -4.23 5.77 -1.15
C ASN A 73 -3.97 6.16 0.31
N LEU A 74 -4.64 7.19 0.82
CA LEU A 74 -4.54 7.57 2.24
C LEU A 74 -5.04 6.46 3.15
N SER A 75 -6.12 5.78 2.77
CA SER A 75 -6.64 4.64 3.53
C SER A 75 -5.65 3.47 3.55
N ILE A 76 -4.99 3.20 2.42
CA ILE A 76 -3.96 2.15 2.33
C ILE A 76 -2.78 2.45 3.27
N VAL A 77 -2.22 3.67 3.20
CA VAL A 77 -1.01 4.00 3.98
C VAL A 77 -1.27 4.25 5.45
N THR A 78 -2.48 4.65 5.82
CA THR A 78 -2.83 4.94 7.22
C THR A 78 -3.54 3.79 7.92
N GLY A 79 -4.10 2.86 7.17
CA GLY A 79 -4.98 1.83 7.73
C GLY A 79 -6.27 2.40 8.32
N ARG A 80 -6.71 3.57 7.87
CA ARG A 80 -7.88 4.29 8.40
C ARG A 80 -8.83 4.69 7.28
N PRO A 81 -10.14 4.76 7.56
CA PRO A 81 -11.13 5.20 6.58
C PRO A 81 -11.07 6.73 6.38
N PRO A 82 -11.63 7.25 5.28
CA PRO A 82 -11.68 8.69 5.02
C PRO A 82 -12.27 9.53 6.14
N ALA A 83 -13.22 9.00 6.89
CA ALA A 83 -13.79 9.69 8.05
C ALA A 83 -12.76 9.98 9.15
N VAL A 84 -11.66 9.24 9.17
CA VAL A 84 -10.58 9.41 10.17
C VAL A 84 -9.42 10.21 9.62
N HIS A 85 -8.93 9.91 8.39
CA HIS A 85 -7.80 10.66 7.83
C HIS A 85 -8.21 11.99 7.19
N GLY A 86 -9.51 12.23 6.96
CA GLY A 86 -10.05 13.52 6.53
C GLY A 86 -10.00 13.79 5.03
N ILE A 87 -9.44 12.90 4.22
CA ILE A 87 -9.36 13.08 2.77
C ILE A 87 -10.47 12.28 2.10
N SER A 88 -11.50 12.96 1.64
CA SER A 88 -12.71 12.35 1.08
C SER A 88 -12.83 12.46 -0.45
N GLY A 89 -11.90 13.14 -1.11
CA GLY A 89 -11.90 13.33 -2.55
C GLY A 89 -10.51 13.67 -3.07
N ASN A 90 -10.38 13.80 -4.39
CA ASN A 90 -9.10 14.18 -5.00
C ASN A 90 -8.80 15.67 -4.81
N PHE A 91 -9.81 16.48 -4.55
CA PHE A 91 -9.65 17.84 -4.05
C PHE A 91 -10.89 18.25 -3.26
N TYR A 92 -10.76 19.27 -2.43
CA TYR A 92 -11.86 19.81 -1.62
C TYR A 92 -11.61 21.28 -1.33
N LEU A 93 -12.70 21.99 -1.02
CA LEU A 93 -12.65 23.38 -0.56
C LEU A 93 -12.72 23.42 0.97
N ASN A 94 -11.89 24.23 1.56
CA ASN A 94 -11.96 24.54 3.00
C ASN A 94 -13.08 25.56 3.25
#